data_2311f7d92b1f00ba81706dd47986b355
#
_entry.id   2311f7d92b1f00ba81706dd47986b355
#
_cell.length_a   1.000
_cell.length_b   1.000
_cell.length_c   1.000
_cell.angle_alpha   90.00
_cell.angle_beta   90.00
_cell.angle_gamma   90.00
#
_symmetry.space_group_name_H-M   'P 1'
#
loop_
_entity.id
_entity.type
_entity.pdbx_description
1 polymer ?
#
loop_
_entity_poly.entity_id
_entity_poly.type
_entity_poly.pdbx_seq_one_letter_code
_entity_poly.pdbx_strand_id
1 'polypeptide(L)'
;MAKVELKQPVVQAIAEDVKDAVSVVLVDYRGLTVAEDTEMRKQLREAGVVYKVCKNTMMKRAFEGTDFAALDEHLEGPSAIAISKDDATAPARILCKFAKNAKALELKAGVVEGTLYDTDALNELAKIPSRDELISKLLGSLQSPITNPVSYTHLRAHETLRH
;
A
#
# COMPACT_ATOMS: atom_id res chain seq x y z
N MET A 1 12.52 -15.83 33.11
CA MET A 1 12.90 -14.46 32.73
C MET A 1 13.60 -14.39 31.35
N ALA A 2 14.35 -15.40 30.90
CA ALA A 2 15.09 -15.39 29.63
C ALA A 2 14.29 -15.18 28.32
N LYS A 3 12.99 -15.32 28.33
CA LYS A 3 12.16 -15.16 27.10
C LYS A 3 11.81 -13.70 26.75
N VAL A 4 12.00 -12.75 27.66
CA VAL A 4 11.70 -11.33 27.42
C VAL A 4 12.86 -10.66 26.69
N GLU A 5 14.09 -10.94 27.07
CA GLU A 5 15.30 -10.40 26.46
C GLU A 5 15.43 -10.75 24.97
N LEU A 6 15.01 -11.97 24.57
CA LEU A 6 15.02 -12.39 23.16
C LEU A 6 13.92 -11.73 22.32
N LYS A 7 12.88 -11.18 22.96
CA LYS A 7 11.75 -10.54 22.25
C LYS A 7 11.91 -9.04 22.11
N GLN A 8 12.67 -8.40 23.01
CA GLN A 8 12.93 -6.97 22.97
C GLN A 8 13.57 -6.51 21.64
N PRO A 9 14.63 -7.16 21.11
CA PRO A 9 15.22 -6.73 19.85
C PRO A 9 14.26 -6.85 18.65
N VAL A 10 13.34 -7.83 18.68
CA VAL A 10 12.32 -7.98 17.63
C VAL A 10 11.31 -6.84 17.69
N VAL A 11 10.85 -6.46 18.88
CA VAL A 11 9.94 -5.33 19.06
C VAL A 11 10.62 -4.02 18.68
N GLN A 12 11.89 -3.84 19.03
CA GLN A 12 12.66 -2.66 18.65
C GLN A 12 12.83 -2.56 17.13
N ALA A 13 13.16 -3.67 16.47
CA ALA A 13 13.28 -3.70 15.00
C ALA A 13 11.96 -3.41 14.27
N ILE A 14 10.82 -3.82 14.86
CA ILE A 14 9.51 -3.47 14.32
C ILE A 14 9.21 -1.99 14.59
N ALA A 15 9.50 -1.49 15.78
CA ALA A 15 9.29 -0.10 16.16
C ALA A 15 10.15 0.87 15.30
N GLU A 16 11.37 0.49 14.95
CA GLU A 16 12.23 1.27 14.05
C GLU A 16 11.65 1.31 12.63
N ASP A 17 11.20 0.15 12.09
CA ASP A 17 10.56 0.12 10.77
C ASP A 17 9.26 0.94 10.74
N VAL A 18 8.50 0.94 11.83
CA VAL A 18 7.21 1.66 11.93
C VAL A 18 7.41 3.17 12.11
N LYS A 19 8.48 3.61 12.80
CA LYS A 19 8.77 5.04 12.99
C LYS A 19 8.98 5.80 11.67
N ASP A 20 9.64 5.14 10.72
CA ASP A 20 9.93 5.72 9.40
C ASP A 20 8.81 5.42 8.38
N ALA A 21 7.74 4.75 8.80
CA ALA A 21 6.68 4.30 7.91
C ALA A 21 5.68 5.41 7.61
N VAL A 22 5.38 5.59 6.33
CA VAL A 22 4.29 6.44 5.84
C VAL A 22 2.97 5.69 5.85
N SER A 23 3.00 4.37 5.62
CA SER A 23 1.81 3.53 5.66
C SER A 23 2.10 2.14 6.21
N VAL A 24 1.12 1.61 6.94
CA VAL A 24 1.12 0.27 7.51
C VAL A 24 -0.21 -0.40 7.19
N VAL A 25 -0.18 -1.57 6.55
CA VAL A 25 -1.38 -2.34 6.20
C VAL A 25 -1.32 -3.72 6.86
N LEU A 26 -2.41 -4.09 7.52
CA LEU A 26 -2.60 -5.40 8.15
C LEU A 26 -3.34 -6.34 7.19
N VAL A 27 -2.82 -7.56 7.07
CA VAL A 27 -3.42 -8.62 6.25
C VAL A 27 -3.46 -9.94 6.98
N ASP A 28 -4.46 -10.76 6.68
CA ASP A 28 -4.49 -12.18 7.02
C ASP A 28 -3.91 -12.97 5.86
N TYR A 29 -2.87 -13.76 6.16
CA TYR A 29 -2.14 -14.55 5.16
C TYR A 29 -2.55 -16.01 5.13
N ARG A 30 -3.55 -16.41 5.90
CA ARG A 30 -3.99 -17.80 5.96
C ARG A 30 -4.58 -18.26 4.63
N GLY A 31 -4.26 -19.51 4.27
CA GLY A 31 -4.78 -20.15 3.06
C GLY A 31 -4.01 -19.83 1.78
N LEU A 32 -2.97 -18.98 1.84
CA LEU A 32 -2.06 -18.77 0.72
C LEU A 32 -1.18 -20.00 0.48
N THR A 33 -0.95 -20.32 -0.77
CA THR A 33 0.06 -21.31 -1.16
C THR A 33 1.45 -20.69 -1.05
N VAL A 34 2.47 -21.54 -0.89
CA VAL A 34 3.88 -21.07 -0.80
C VAL A 34 4.30 -20.33 -2.07
N ALA A 35 3.79 -20.73 -3.22
CA ALA A 35 4.09 -20.06 -4.49
C ALA A 35 3.52 -18.63 -4.52
N GLU A 36 2.26 -18.47 -4.12
CA GLU A 36 1.58 -17.17 -4.05
C GLU A 36 2.24 -16.23 -3.03
N ASP A 37 2.57 -16.74 -1.82
CA ASP A 37 3.26 -15.93 -0.79
C ASP A 37 4.64 -15.47 -1.29
N THR A 38 5.37 -16.34 -1.99
CA THR A 38 6.69 -16.00 -2.54
C THR A 38 6.57 -14.92 -3.62
N GLU A 39 5.59 -15.01 -4.50
CA GLU A 39 5.35 -14.02 -5.55
C GLU A 39 4.90 -12.68 -4.96
N MET A 40 3.99 -12.70 -3.98
CA MET A 40 3.55 -11.52 -3.25
C MET A 40 4.73 -10.81 -2.58
N ARG A 41 5.57 -11.55 -1.84
CA ARG A 41 6.77 -11.00 -1.20
C ARG A 41 7.76 -10.41 -2.20
N LYS A 42 7.89 -11.01 -3.39
CA LYS A 42 8.72 -10.48 -4.46
C LYS A 42 8.20 -9.13 -4.93
N GLN A 43 6.92 -9.04 -5.26
CA GLN A 43 6.30 -7.79 -5.73
C GLN A 43 6.33 -6.69 -4.67
N LEU A 44 6.09 -7.02 -3.40
CA LEU A 44 6.20 -6.07 -2.29
C LEU A 44 7.62 -5.54 -2.14
N ARG A 45 8.62 -6.41 -2.26
CA ARG A 45 10.04 -6.03 -2.18
C ARG A 45 10.47 -5.16 -3.35
N GLU A 46 10.01 -5.45 -4.56
CA GLU A 46 10.26 -4.63 -5.76
C GLU A 46 9.65 -3.22 -5.63
N ALA A 47 8.58 -3.08 -4.87
CA ALA A 47 7.93 -1.81 -4.57
C ALA A 47 8.49 -1.11 -3.30
N GLY A 48 9.56 -1.62 -2.70
CA GLY A 48 10.14 -1.05 -1.48
C GLY A 48 9.33 -1.27 -0.20
N VAL A 49 8.35 -2.19 -0.23
CA VAL A 49 7.49 -2.50 0.92
C VAL A 49 8.10 -3.62 1.75
N VAL A 50 8.25 -3.38 3.04
CA VAL A 50 8.72 -4.39 4.01
C VAL A 50 7.54 -5.22 4.50
N TYR A 51 7.53 -6.51 4.19
CA TYR A 51 6.51 -7.43 4.63
C TYR A 51 7.05 -8.35 5.73
N LYS A 52 6.41 -8.34 6.91
CA LYS A 52 6.80 -9.15 8.06
C LYS A 52 5.58 -9.83 8.69
N VAL A 53 5.75 -11.08 9.08
CA VAL A 53 4.78 -11.81 9.90
C VAL A 53 5.25 -11.79 11.34
N CYS A 54 4.48 -11.18 12.21
CA CYS A 54 4.82 -11.00 13.62
C CYS A 54 3.66 -11.40 14.52
N LYS A 55 3.95 -11.66 15.78
CA LYS A 55 2.90 -11.92 16.78
C LYS A 55 2.17 -10.61 17.12
N ASN A 56 0.83 -10.66 17.21
CA ASN A 56 -0.01 -9.51 17.53
C ASN A 56 0.44 -8.77 18.81
N THR A 57 0.83 -9.50 19.84
CA THR A 57 1.33 -8.92 21.10
C THR A 57 2.64 -8.15 20.94
N MET A 58 3.47 -8.47 19.95
CA MET A 58 4.69 -7.73 19.66
C MET A 58 4.38 -6.47 18.82
N MET A 59 3.43 -6.60 17.89
CA MET A 59 2.94 -5.48 17.09
C MET A 59 2.28 -4.43 17.97
N LYS A 60 1.39 -4.82 18.90
CA LYS A 60 0.76 -3.90 19.88
C LYS A 60 1.80 -3.09 20.63
N ARG A 61 2.83 -3.74 21.17
CA ARG A 61 3.90 -3.04 21.90
C ARG A 61 4.75 -2.13 21.01
N ALA A 62 4.89 -2.47 19.72
CA ALA A 62 5.63 -1.64 18.78
C ALA A 62 4.82 -0.42 18.32
N PHE A 63 3.48 -0.52 18.32
CA PHE A 63 2.57 0.56 17.96
C PHE A 63 2.25 1.51 19.14
N GLU A 64 2.51 1.06 20.39
CA GLU A 64 2.36 1.93 21.56
C GLU A 64 3.16 3.21 21.40
N GLY A 65 2.47 4.35 21.42
CA GLY A 65 3.10 5.68 21.28
C GLY A 65 3.33 6.15 19.84
N THR A 66 2.76 5.45 18.85
CA THR A 66 2.76 5.87 17.43
C THR A 66 1.33 6.10 16.93
N ASP A 67 1.19 6.82 15.82
CA ASP A 67 -0.10 7.06 15.17
C ASP A 67 -0.80 5.77 14.69
N PHE A 68 -0.06 4.67 14.70
CA PHE A 68 -0.55 3.34 14.30
C PHE A 68 -1.27 2.58 15.42
N ALA A 69 -1.39 3.15 16.63
CA ALA A 69 -2.13 2.54 17.75
C ALA A 69 -3.60 2.25 17.41
N ALA A 70 -4.19 2.97 16.46
CA ALA A 70 -5.54 2.71 15.95
C ALA A 70 -5.72 1.30 15.33
N LEU A 71 -4.62 0.66 14.90
CA LEU A 71 -4.64 -0.71 14.36
C LEU A 71 -4.81 -1.79 15.44
N ASP A 72 -4.69 -1.45 16.73
CA ASP A 72 -4.75 -2.43 17.83
C ASP A 72 -6.10 -3.16 17.90
N GLU A 73 -7.19 -2.50 17.53
CA GLU A 73 -8.53 -3.10 17.47
C GLU A 73 -8.64 -4.18 16.38
N HIS A 74 -7.86 -4.06 15.31
CA HIS A 74 -7.86 -4.98 14.17
C HIS A 74 -6.79 -6.09 14.27
N LEU A 75 -6.00 -6.13 15.36
CA LEU A 75 -4.99 -7.17 15.61
C LEU A 75 -5.59 -8.43 16.21
N GLU A 76 -6.63 -8.96 15.58
CA GLU A 76 -7.24 -10.25 15.94
C GLU A 76 -6.84 -11.33 14.93
N GLY A 77 -6.59 -12.55 15.42
CA GLY A 77 -6.19 -13.69 14.60
C GLY A 77 -4.77 -13.54 14.01
N PRO A 78 -4.40 -14.34 13.00
CA PRO A 78 -3.11 -14.25 12.35
C PRO A 78 -3.03 -12.96 11.54
N SER A 79 -1.92 -12.26 11.71
CA SER A 79 -1.72 -10.96 11.06
C SER A 79 -0.30 -10.86 10.55
N ALA A 80 -0.18 -10.32 9.35
CA ALA A 80 1.06 -9.86 8.78
C ALA A 80 0.99 -8.36 8.55
N ILE A 81 2.13 -7.70 8.62
CA ILE A 81 2.25 -6.25 8.40
C ILE A 81 3.02 -5.99 7.10
N ALA A 82 2.50 -5.09 6.30
CA ALA A 82 3.17 -4.51 5.14
C ALA A 82 3.44 -3.04 5.44
N ILE A 83 4.71 -2.66 5.49
CA ILE A 83 5.20 -1.34 5.88
C ILE A 83 5.80 -0.68 4.64
N SER A 84 5.38 0.53 4.30
CA SER A 84 6.01 1.34 3.26
C SER A 84 6.60 2.61 3.85
N LYS A 85 7.80 2.97 3.35
CA LYS A 85 8.53 4.19 3.75
C LYS A 85 8.42 5.29 2.70
N ASP A 86 8.28 4.93 1.44
CA ASP A 86 8.31 5.89 0.32
C ASP A 86 6.92 6.17 -0.24
N ASP A 87 6.16 5.13 -0.55
CA ASP A 87 4.89 5.22 -1.26
C ASP A 87 3.73 4.81 -0.35
N ALA A 88 2.90 5.76 0.06
CA ALA A 88 1.78 5.54 0.98
C ALA A 88 0.76 4.52 0.44
N THR A 89 0.56 4.46 -0.88
CA THR A 89 -0.46 3.62 -1.53
C THR A 89 0.06 2.28 -2.04
N ALA A 90 1.40 2.10 -2.12
CA ALA A 90 2.01 0.90 -2.68
C ALA A 90 1.55 -0.41 -2.01
N PRO A 91 1.56 -0.55 -0.66
CA PRO A 91 1.14 -1.78 -0.02
C PRO A 91 -0.32 -2.09 -0.28
N ALA A 92 -1.22 -1.10 -0.17
CA ALA A 92 -2.64 -1.29 -0.44
C ALA A 92 -2.89 -1.73 -1.89
N ARG A 93 -2.24 -1.09 -2.87
CA ARG A 93 -2.38 -1.41 -4.29
C ARG A 93 -1.95 -2.83 -4.63
N ILE A 94 -0.79 -3.26 -4.13
CA ILE A 94 -0.25 -4.60 -4.41
C ILE A 94 -1.10 -5.66 -3.72
N LEU A 95 -1.40 -5.48 -2.43
CA LEU A 95 -2.19 -6.43 -1.65
C LEU A 95 -3.61 -6.58 -2.18
N CYS A 96 -4.28 -5.49 -2.58
CA CYS A 96 -5.60 -5.56 -3.21
C CYS A 96 -5.57 -6.25 -4.59
N LYS A 97 -4.51 -6.08 -5.38
CA LYS A 97 -4.34 -6.84 -6.64
C LYS A 97 -4.20 -8.32 -6.37
N PHE A 98 -3.41 -8.68 -5.36
CA PHE A 98 -3.24 -10.07 -4.94
C PHE A 98 -4.52 -10.67 -4.36
N ALA A 99 -5.26 -9.95 -3.54
CA ALA A 99 -6.53 -10.40 -2.96
C ALA A 99 -7.58 -10.72 -4.04
N LYS A 100 -7.53 -10.06 -5.20
CA LYS A 100 -8.39 -10.39 -6.34
C LYS A 100 -8.03 -11.73 -6.99
N ASN A 101 -6.75 -12.08 -6.99
CA ASN A 101 -6.24 -13.32 -7.60
C ASN A 101 -6.27 -14.48 -6.60
N ALA A 102 -5.86 -14.23 -5.37
CA ALA A 102 -5.81 -15.17 -4.26
C ALA A 102 -6.92 -14.85 -3.26
N LYS A 103 -8.06 -15.54 -3.35
CA LYS A 103 -9.23 -15.35 -2.48
C LYS A 103 -8.95 -15.59 -0.99
N ALA A 104 -7.81 -16.19 -0.68
CA ALA A 104 -7.39 -16.50 0.68
C ALA A 104 -6.74 -15.31 1.40
N LEU A 105 -6.31 -14.26 0.67
CA LEU A 105 -5.72 -13.06 1.27
C LEU A 105 -6.83 -12.09 1.65
N GLU A 106 -6.99 -11.83 2.95
CA GLU A 106 -7.94 -10.84 3.45
C GLU A 106 -7.20 -9.62 4.00
N LEU A 107 -7.57 -8.44 3.53
CA LEU A 107 -7.13 -7.18 4.12
C LEU A 107 -7.99 -6.90 5.35
N LYS A 108 -7.36 -6.51 6.46
CA LYS A 108 -8.06 -6.18 7.70
C LYS A 108 -8.27 -4.68 7.83
N ALA A 109 -7.21 -3.97 7.98
CA ALA A 109 -7.19 -2.52 8.11
C ALA A 109 -5.82 -1.98 7.71
N GLY A 110 -5.72 -0.68 7.49
CA GLY A 110 -4.46 -0.02 7.27
C GLY A 110 -4.48 1.41 7.78
N VAL A 111 -3.34 1.90 8.17
CA VAL A 111 -3.15 3.31 8.48
C VAL A 111 -2.24 3.91 7.42
N VAL A 112 -2.68 4.98 6.81
CA VAL A 112 -1.95 5.74 5.81
C VAL A 112 -1.93 7.19 6.24
N GLU A 113 -0.74 7.75 6.42
CA GLU A 113 -0.54 9.14 6.87
C GLU A 113 -1.33 9.47 8.15
N GLY A 114 -1.36 8.54 9.12
CA GLY A 114 -2.06 8.72 10.39
C GLY A 114 -3.58 8.54 10.34
N THR A 115 -4.16 8.24 9.17
CA THR A 115 -5.59 7.99 9.02
C THR A 115 -5.87 6.50 8.93
N LEU A 116 -6.80 5.99 9.74
CA LEU A 116 -7.25 4.61 9.70
C LEU A 116 -8.18 4.37 8.51
N TYR A 117 -7.91 3.33 7.76
CA TYR A 117 -8.72 2.87 6.62
C TYR A 117 -9.17 1.44 6.84
N ASP A 118 -10.46 1.22 6.73
CA ASP A 118 -11.08 -0.11 6.73
C ASP A 118 -10.86 -0.81 5.38
N THR A 119 -11.27 -2.06 5.30
CA THR A 119 -11.12 -2.92 4.11
C THR A 119 -11.68 -2.26 2.84
N ASP A 120 -12.87 -1.63 2.93
CA ASP A 120 -13.51 -0.98 1.77
C ASP A 120 -12.74 0.28 1.33
N ALA A 121 -12.31 1.07 2.29
CA ALA A 121 -11.52 2.27 2.04
C ALA A 121 -10.12 1.93 1.48
N LEU A 122 -9.50 0.82 1.93
CA LEU A 122 -8.26 0.31 1.34
C LEU A 122 -8.44 -0.12 -0.13
N ASN A 123 -9.59 -0.68 -0.48
CA ASN A 123 -9.91 -1.01 -1.87
C ASN A 123 -10.07 0.25 -2.74
N GLU A 124 -10.53 1.34 -2.19
CA GLU A 124 -10.58 2.63 -2.89
C GLU A 124 -9.17 3.23 -3.06
N LEU A 125 -8.35 3.20 -2.01
CA LEU A 125 -6.95 3.60 -2.06
C LEU A 125 -6.16 2.80 -3.11
N ALA A 126 -6.44 1.52 -3.26
CA ALA A 126 -5.79 0.67 -4.27
C ALA A 126 -6.09 1.08 -5.72
N LYS A 127 -7.14 1.87 -5.97
CA LYS A 127 -7.45 2.43 -7.30
C LYS A 127 -6.57 3.64 -7.63
N ILE A 128 -5.95 4.25 -6.63
CA ILE A 128 -5.07 5.40 -6.82
C ILE A 128 -3.77 4.93 -7.49
N PRO A 129 -3.39 5.55 -8.61
CA PRO A 129 -2.12 5.22 -9.29
C PRO A 129 -0.90 5.58 -8.43
N SER A 130 0.27 5.11 -8.86
CA SER A 130 1.53 5.49 -8.21
C SER A 130 1.79 7.00 -8.31
N ARG A 131 2.66 7.50 -7.43
CA ARG A 131 3.05 8.91 -7.42
C ARG A 131 3.57 9.38 -8.79
N ASP A 132 4.37 8.55 -9.44
CA ASP A 132 4.93 8.87 -10.76
C ASP A 132 3.87 8.92 -11.86
N GLU A 133 2.89 8.01 -11.80
CA GLU A 133 1.74 8.04 -12.72
C GLU A 133 0.85 9.27 -12.50
N LEU A 134 0.65 9.70 -11.23
CA LEU A 134 -0.10 10.91 -10.91
C LEU A 134 0.62 12.16 -11.44
N ILE A 135 1.94 12.25 -11.24
CA ILE A 135 2.77 13.34 -11.77
C ILE A 135 2.70 13.34 -13.30
N SER A 136 2.82 12.19 -13.94
CA SER A 136 2.71 12.07 -15.40
C SER A 136 1.36 12.54 -15.92
N LYS A 137 0.26 12.17 -15.24
CA LYS A 137 -1.10 12.64 -15.58
C LYS A 137 -1.24 14.15 -15.37
N LEU A 138 -0.68 14.69 -14.29
CA LEU A 138 -0.67 16.12 -14.02
C LEU A 138 0.08 16.88 -15.13
N LEU A 139 1.29 16.44 -15.48
CA LEU A 139 2.07 17.05 -16.55
C LEU A 139 1.35 16.97 -17.90
N GLY A 140 0.73 15.82 -18.20
CA GLY A 140 -0.10 15.66 -19.41
C GLY A 140 -1.29 16.60 -19.44
N SER A 141 -1.96 16.81 -18.30
CA SER A 141 -3.08 17.76 -18.21
C SER A 141 -2.64 19.21 -18.37
N LEU A 142 -1.46 19.58 -17.86
CA LEU A 142 -0.87 20.92 -18.03
C LEU A 142 -0.43 21.16 -19.47
N GLN A 143 -0.02 20.13 -20.20
CA GLN A 143 0.34 20.22 -21.62
C GLN A 143 -0.88 20.16 -22.55
N SER A 144 -2.01 19.67 -22.08
CA SER A 144 -3.24 19.53 -22.85
C SER A 144 -3.72 20.83 -23.54
N PRO A 145 -3.68 22.01 -22.90
CA PRO A 145 -4.04 23.26 -23.56
C PRO A 145 -3.16 23.61 -24.77
N ILE A 146 -1.93 23.11 -24.82
CA ILE A 146 -0.99 23.37 -25.93
C ILE A 146 -1.17 22.33 -27.04
N THR A 147 -1.44 21.09 -26.72
CA THR A 147 -1.59 20.00 -27.68
C THR A 147 -2.98 19.94 -28.33
N ASN A 148 -4.03 20.24 -27.59
CA ASN A 148 -5.40 20.21 -28.08
C ASN A 148 -5.70 21.23 -29.18
N PRO A 149 -5.22 22.51 -29.17
CA PRO A 149 -5.45 23.44 -30.25
C PRO A 149 -4.86 22.99 -31.60
N VAL A 150 -3.70 22.33 -31.57
CA VAL A 150 -3.06 21.79 -32.77
C VAL A 150 -3.90 20.68 -33.40
N SER A 151 -4.45 19.80 -32.60
CA SER A 151 -5.36 18.75 -33.08
C SER A 151 -6.65 19.31 -33.66
N TYR A 152 -7.20 20.37 -33.03
CA TYR A 152 -8.45 21.02 -33.49
C TYR A 152 -8.26 21.79 -34.78
N THR A 153 -7.14 22.47 -34.97
CA THR A 153 -6.82 23.22 -36.20
C THR A 153 -6.54 22.27 -37.36
N HIS A 154 -5.90 21.13 -37.11
CA HIS A 154 -5.64 20.13 -38.15
C HIS A 154 -6.91 19.43 -38.64
N LEU A 155 -7.84 19.09 -37.76
CA LEU A 155 -9.12 18.46 -38.12
C LEU A 155 -10.04 19.44 -38.87
N ARG A 156 -10.08 20.72 -38.47
CA ARG A 156 -10.89 21.75 -39.17
C ARG A 156 -10.31 22.20 -40.51
N ALA A 157 -9.00 22.22 -40.65
CA ALA A 157 -8.38 22.55 -41.95
C ALA A 157 -8.72 21.53 -43.04
N HIS A 158 -9.03 20.29 -42.68
CA HIS A 158 -9.45 19.27 -43.65
C HIS A 158 -10.93 19.42 -44.08
N GLU A 159 -11.77 20.00 -43.23
CA GLU A 159 -13.21 20.19 -43.54
C GLU A 159 -13.45 21.45 -44.44
N THR A 160 -12.61 22.46 -44.31
CA THR A 160 -12.75 23.70 -45.12
C THR A 160 -12.30 23.59 -46.56
N LEU A 161 -11.60 22.52 -46.96
CA LEU A 161 -11.20 22.25 -48.35
C LEU A 161 -12.23 21.42 -49.14
N ARG A 162 -13.41 21.15 -48.58
CA ARG A 162 -14.46 20.32 -49.17
C ARG A 162 -15.69 21.10 -49.66
N HIS A 163 -15.58 22.42 -49.78
CA HIS A 163 -16.59 23.28 -50.41
C HIS A 163 -16.02 24.00 -51.59
#